data_1f88c917bcc848016f1f4e8a6dce7562
#
_entry.id   1f88c917bcc848016f1f4e8a6dce7562
#
_cell.length_a   1.000
_cell.length_b   1.000
_cell.length_c   1.000
_cell.angle_alpha   90.00
_cell.angle_beta   90.00
_cell.angle_gamma   90.00
#
_symmetry.space_group_name_H-M   'P 1'
#
loop_
_entity.id
_entity.type
_entity.pdbx_description
1 polymer ?
#
loop_
_entity_poly.entity_id
_entity_poly.type
_entity_poly.pdbx_seq_one_letter_code
_entity_poly.pdbx_strand_id
1 'polypeptide(L)' 'MFKELEIVELTHNIKSHNLKEGTKGTIVEIYNDDKAYEVEFVAPDGKTIGLLTLMPNDIRPIMNKV' A
#
# COMPACT_ATOMS: atom_id res chain seq x y z
N MET A 1 -13.41 -3.44 -1.23
CA MET A 1 -12.76 -2.73 -2.31
C MET A 1 -12.06 -1.49 -1.83
N PHE A 2 -10.89 -1.22 -2.39
CA PHE A 2 -10.12 -0.05 -2.00
C PHE A 2 -10.43 1.13 -2.92
N LYS A 3 -10.17 2.34 -2.43
CA LYS A 3 -10.43 3.56 -3.18
C LYS A 3 -9.13 4.33 -3.38
N GLU A 4 -9.10 5.17 -4.42
CA GLU A 4 -7.98 6.08 -4.61
C GLU A 4 -7.78 6.93 -3.38
N LEU A 5 -6.51 7.13 -3.02
CA LEU A 5 -6.05 7.89 -1.87
C LEU A 5 -6.35 7.24 -0.53
N GLU A 6 -6.90 6.02 -0.54
CA GLU A 6 -7.08 5.28 0.70
C GLU A 6 -5.72 4.84 1.24
N ILE A 7 -5.55 4.88 2.56
CA ILE A 7 -4.33 4.41 3.20
C ILE A 7 -4.52 2.95 3.58
N VAL A 8 -3.55 2.12 3.21
CA VAL A 8 -3.59 0.68 3.43
C VAL A 8 -2.29 0.22 4.09
N GLU A 9 -2.27 -1.03 4.53
CA GLU A 9 -1.06 -1.65 5.10
C GLU A 9 -0.69 -2.86 4.29
N LEU A 10 0.62 -3.14 4.24
CA LEU A 10 1.10 -4.38 3.66
C LEU A 10 0.71 -5.57 4.52
N THR A 11 0.30 -6.66 3.85
CA THR A 11 -0.03 -7.91 4.55
C THR A 11 1.20 -8.80 4.76
N HIS A 12 2.32 -8.47 4.13
CA HIS A 12 3.54 -9.25 4.22
C HIS A 12 4.74 -8.37 3.87
N ASN A 13 5.94 -8.89 4.15
CA ASN A 13 7.17 -8.19 3.84
C ASN A 13 7.41 -8.16 2.34
N ILE A 14 7.97 -7.05 1.84
CA ILE A 14 8.42 -6.95 0.45
C ILE A 14 9.92 -6.70 0.51
N LYS A 15 10.68 -7.78 0.41
CA LYS A 15 12.12 -7.73 0.63
C LYS A 15 12.85 -6.93 -0.42
N SER A 16 12.37 -6.97 -1.66
CA SER A 16 13.03 -6.25 -2.75
C SER A 16 13.04 -4.75 -2.53
N HIS A 17 12.15 -4.24 -1.69
CA HIS A 17 12.07 -2.81 -1.40
C HIS A 17 12.28 -2.51 0.06
N ASN A 18 12.67 -3.53 0.84
CA ASN A 18 12.95 -3.38 2.26
C ASN A 18 11.75 -2.82 3.02
N LEU A 19 10.55 -3.28 2.65
CA LEU A 19 9.32 -2.89 3.30
C LEU A 19 8.79 -4.06 4.12
N LYS A 20 8.29 -3.77 5.30
CA LYS A 20 7.83 -4.81 6.22
C LYS A 20 6.32 -4.85 6.30
N GLU A 21 5.81 -6.00 6.72
CA GLU A 21 4.40 -6.15 6.98
C GLU A 21 3.92 -5.01 7.88
N GLY A 22 2.72 -4.49 7.59
CA GLY A 22 2.16 -3.39 8.37
C GLY A 22 2.59 -2.02 7.91
N THR A 23 3.56 -1.93 6.97
CA THR A 23 3.96 -0.63 6.43
C THR A 23 2.78 0.00 5.72
N LYS A 24 2.54 1.28 5.99
CA LYS A 24 1.42 2.01 5.42
C LYS A 24 1.79 2.63 4.09
N GLY A 25 0.85 2.58 3.16
CA GLY A 25 1.00 3.22 1.87
C GLY A 25 -0.32 3.82 1.44
N THR A 26 -0.27 4.60 0.36
CA THR A 26 -1.45 5.27 -0.17
C THR A 26 -1.73 4.76 -1.58
N ILE A 27 -2.98 4.39 -1.84
CA ILE A 27 -3.38 3.97 -3.18
C ILE A 27 -3.45 5.20 -4.08
N VAL A 28 -2.65 5.21 -5.14
CA VAL A 28 -2.62 6.35 -6.06
C VAL A 28 -3.23 6.01 -7.41
N GLU A 29 -3.46 4.72 -7.70
CA GLU A 29 -4.09 4.30 -8.94
C GLU A 29 -4.74 2.94 -8.74
N ILE A 30 -5.87 2.71 -9.41
CA ILE A 30 -6.58 1.43 -9.36
C ILE A 30 -6.66 0.90 -10.78
N TYR A 31 -6.19 -0.34 -10.98
CA TYR A 31 -6.14 -0.96 -12.30
C TYR A 31 -7.17 -2.06 -12.46
N ASN A 32 -7.68 -2.20 -13.68
CA ASN A 32 -8.46 -3.39 -14.11
C ASN A 32 -9.54 -3.81 -13.11
N ASP A 33 -10.42 -2.89 -12.74
CA ASP A 33 -11.55 -3.19 -11.85
C ASP A 33 -11.09 -3.80 -10.53
N ASP A 34 -10.13 -3.14 -9.89
CA ASP A 34 -9.62 -3.54 -8.57
C ASP A 34 -8.79 -4.83 -8.59
N LYS A 35 -8.22 -5.19 -9.73
CA LYS A 35 -7.35 -6.36 -9.78
C LYS A 35 -5.92 -6.03 -9.36
N ALA A 36 -5.54 -4.77 -9.42
CA ALA A 36 -4.22 -4.33 -9.00
C ALA A 36 -4.31 -2.87 -8.55
N TYR A 37 -3.35 -2.48 -7.71
CA TYR A 37 -3.31 -1.13 -7.17
C TYR A 37 -1.89 -0.61 -7.23
N GLU A 38 -1.76 0.67 -7.59
CA GLU A 38 -0.48 1.33 -7.46
C GLU A 38 -0.45 1.99 -6.10
N VAL A 39 0.55 1.65 -5.29
CA VAL A 39 0.61 2.08 -3.90
C VAL A 39 1.93 2.81 -3.67
N GLU A 40 1.84 4.01 -3.13
CA GLU A 40 3.00 4.83 -2.82
C GLU A 40 3.35 4.69 -1.35
N PHE A 41 4.63 4.41 -1.07
CA PHE A 41 5.17 4.33 0.28
C PHE A 41 6.11 5.49 0.51
N VAL A 42 5.92 6.17 1.62
CA VAL A 42 6.63 7.40 1.94
C VAL A 42 7.30 7.25 3.30
N ALA A 43 8.55 7.70 3.39
CA ALA A 43 9.30 7.68 4.65
C ALA A 43 8.78 8.79 5.56
N PRO A 44 9.10 8.72 6.87
CA PRO A 44 8.65 9.75 7.81
C PRO A 44 9.08 11.16 7.43
N ASP A 45 10.18 11.31 6.69
CA ASP A 45 10.65 12.64 6.28
C ASP A 45 9.98 13.13 5.00
N GLY A 46 9.01 12.36 4.47
CA GLY A 46 8.26 12.76 3.29
C GLY A 46 8.84 12.28 1.97
N LYS A 47 10.00 11.63 1.99
CA LYS A 47 10.58 11.12 0.75
C LYS A 47 9.91 9.82 0.31
N THR A 48 9.67 9.68 -0.97
CA THR A 48 9.08 8.46 -1.52
C THR A 48 10.07 7.32 -1.38
N ILE A 49 9.65 6.26 -0.68
CA ILE A 49 10.43 5.03 -0.56
C ILE A 49 10.24 4.19 -1.80
N GLY A 50 9.01 4.10 -2.29
CA GLY A 50 8.73 3.29 -3.45
C GLY A 50 7.30 3.49 -3.95
N LEU A 51 7.10 3.11 -5.21
CA LEU A 51 5.80 3.13 -5.86
C LEU A 51 5.64 1.74 -6.46
N LEU A 52 4.75 0.94 -5.92
CA LEU A 52 4.65 -0.47 -6.25
C LEU A 52 3.28 -0.83 -6.78
N THR A 53 3.26 -1.73 -7.76
CA THR A 53 1.99 -2.33 -8.22
C THR A 53 1.73 -3.57 -7.38
N LEU A 54 0.64 -3.56 -6.63
CA LEU A 54 0.32 -4.62 -5.69
C LEU A 54 -1.04 -5.22 -6.00
N MET A 55 -1.19 -6.49 -5.63
CA MET A 55 -2.45 -7.20 -5.77
C MET A 55 -3.31 -7.01 -4.53
N PRO A 56 -4.61 -7.26 -4.61
CA PRO A 56 -5.49 -7.08 -3.44
C PRO A 56 -5.02 -7.83 -2.20
N ASN A 57 -4.40 -9.00 -2.36
CA ASN A 57 -3.95 -9.79 -1.22
C ASN A 57 -2.71 -9.23 -0.56
N ASP A 58 -2.03 -8.29 -1.22
CA ASP A 58 -0.79 -7.70 -0.68
C ASP A 58 -1.08 -6.58 0.31
N ILE A 59 -2.30 -6.10 0.35
CA ILE A 59 -2.68 -4.95 1.18
C ILE A 59 -3.97 -5.23 1.93
N ARG A 60 -4.16 -4.49 3.02
CA ARG A 60 -5.37 -4.57 3.83
C ARG A 60 -5.73 -3.18 4.34
N PRO A 61 -7.00 -2.95 4.71
CA PRO A 61 -7.39 -1.66 5.28
C PRO A 61 -6.71 -1.42 6.61
N ILE A 62 -6.51 -0.14 6.94
CA ILE A 62 -6.04 0.22 8.27
C ILE A 62 -7.17 -0.04 9.24
N MET A 63 -6.90 -0.81 10.27
CA MET A 63 -7.91 -1.06 11.30
C MET A 63 -7.78 -0.02 12.39
N ASN A 64 -8.82 0.80 12.53
CA ASN A 64 -8.88 1.75 13.61
C ASN A 64 -9.52 1.09 14.81
N LYS A 65 -8.76 0.97 15.87
CA LYS A 65 -9.31 0.50 17.13
C LYS A 65 -9.68 1.70 17.97
N VAL A 66 -10.88 1.70 18.38
CA VAL A 66 -11.39 2.76 19.24
C VAL A 66 -11.31 2.32 20.68
#